data_88b377653cb97c3deda0f6deb8f0eb90
#
_entry.id   88b377653cb97c3deda0f6deb8f0eb90
#
_cell.length_a   1.000
_cell.length_b   1.000
_cell.length_c   1.000
_cell.angle_alpha   90.00
_cell.angle_beta   90.00
_cell.angle_gamma   90.00
#
_symmetry.space_group_name_H-M   'P 1'
#
loop_
_entity.id
_entity.type
_entity.pdbx_description
1 polymer ?
#
loop_
_entity_poly.entity_id
_entity_poly.type
_entity_poly.pdbx_seq_one_letter_code
_entity_poly.pdbx_strand_id
1 'polypeptide(L)'
;VLSERELTGGNGMVEMGTFVAILLGNVAGGLLVALPGVGHGAVALACLALALVGRVLAQYIPGAPATDPGLRVNWNPFTETWRNLRLAHGNPVVFRSLLGISWMWFFGAVFLSQFPSFAKEVLHGNEQVASLLLVVFSVGIGTGSLLCEVLSRRHVEIGLVPLGAIGMSVFSIDLYFAARGLPPPTGLMAGAAAGYYSLGGFLAQPAHWRVMADLALLSLFAGLYSVPMYALIQLRSQPTHRARIIAANNILNALFMIASSLIAGALLGAGLTVPQVFLLTGLANAVVAFYIFMLVPEYLLRFVAWVASRFIYRFQVRGDAHIPATGAAILACNHVSFVDAVLLMAASPRPIRFLMDHRIFQVPVLGWLFRLAKAIPVAPQKEDPQAYQAAFDAAAQVLREGDLLAIFPEGGITRDGQLQPFKGGIVKILERAQMEGVQAPVVPMALTDLWGSFFSRIERGQAMVRPFRRGMFNRVGLHVGPALSGAEVTPEGLHARVADLLAAP
;
A
#
# COMPACT_ATOMS: atom_id res chain seq x y z
N VAL A 1 2.44 -11.43 20.04
CA VAL A 1 3.37 -12.50 19.73
C VAL A 1 4.35 -12.07 18.64
N LEU A 2 3.90 -11.35 17.60
CA LEU A 2 4.76 -10.84 16.54
C LEU A 2 5.27 -9.44 16.90
N SER A 3 6.55 -9.16 16.58
CA SER A 3 7.12 -7.82 16.61
C SER A 3 6.56 -6.95 15.48
N GLU A 4 6.71 -5.64 15.56
CA GLU A 4 6.26 -4.71 14.49
C GLU A 4 6.88 -5.03 13.12
N ARG A 5 8.13 -5.53 13.11
CA ARG A 5 8.85 -5.92 11.90
C ARG A 5 8.30 -7.20 11.25
N GLU A 6 7.64 -8.04 12.03
CA GLU A 6 7.08 -9.32 11.59
C GLU A 6 5.60 -9.23 11.24
N LEU A 7 4.91 -8.12 11.61
CA LEU A 7 3.47 -7.98 11.41
C LEU A 7 3.04 -8.11 9.95
N THR A 8 3.77 -7.51 9.03
CA THR A 8 3.43 -7.56 7.60
C THR A 8 3.57 -8.97 7.06
N GLY A 9 4.71 -9.64 7.32
CA GLY A 9 4.94 -11.02 6.90
C GLY A 9 3.97 -12.00 7.55
N GLY A 10 3.73 -11.87 8.85
CA GLY A 10 2.78 -12.71 9.58
C GLY A 10 1.35 -12.58 9.06
N ASN A 11 0.87 -11.36 8.80
CA ASN A 11 -0.45 -11.16 8.19
C ASN A 11 -0.50 -11.66 6.75
N GLY A 12 0.58 -11.50 5.97
CA GLY A 12 0.70 -12.06 4.62
C GLY A 12 0.58 -13.58 4.62
N MET A 13 1.24 -14.27 5.56
CA MET A 13 1.14 -15.73 5.71
C MET A 13 -0.26 -16.18 6.13
N VAL A 14 -0.91 -15.46 7.04
CA VAL A 14 -2.30 -15.77 7.47
C VAL A 14 -3.26 -15.60 6.30
N GLU A 15 -3.16 -14.52 5.55
CA GLU A 15 -4.02 -14.23 4.40
C GLU A 15 -3.80 -15.29 3.30
N MET A 16 -2.55 -15.57 2.92
CA MET A 16 -2.22 -16.64 1.98
C MET A 16 -2.78 -17.99 2.47
N GLY A 17 -2.57 -18.34 3.73
CA GLY A 17 -3.07 -19.59 4.33
C GLY A 17 -4.59 -19.69 4.26
N THR A 18 -5.31 -18.58 4.47
CA THR A 18 -6.76 -18.49 4.36
C THR A 18 -7.23 -18.84 2.94
N PHE A 19 -6.63 -18.22 1.91
CA PHE A 19 -7.03 -18.49 0.51
C PHE A 19 -6.61 -19.88 0.04
N VAL A 20 -5.45 -20.38 0.47
CA VAL A 20 -5.05 -21.79 0.22
C VAL A 20 -6.04 -22.75 0.87
N ALA A 21 -6.48 -22.50 2.09
CA ALA A 21 -7.47 -23.32 2.77
C ALA A 21 -8.85 -23.29 2.07
N ILE A 22 -9.29 -22.10 1.60
CA ILE A 22 -10.51 -21.95 0.80
C ILE A 22 -10.41 -22.78 -0.48
N LEU A 23 -9.27 -22.69 -1.19
CA LEU A 23 -9.04 -23.44 -2.43
C LEU A 23 -9.07 -24.94 -2.18
N LEU A 24 -8.27 -25.43 -1.23
CA LEU A 24 -8.20 -26.85 -0.90
C LEU A 24 -9.55 -27.39 -0.39
N GLY A 25 -10.28 -26.59 0.40
CA GLY A 25 -11.60 -26.92 0.90
C GLY A 25 -12.63 -27.08 -0.23
N ASN A 26 -12.64 -26.16 -1.19
CA ASN A 26 -13.54 -26.25 -2.34
C ASN A 26 -13.22 -27.46 -3.26
N VAL A 27 -11.94 -27.70 -3.55
CA VAL A 27 -11.52 -28.85 -4.37
C VAL A 27 -11.82 -30.16 -3.66
N ALA A 28 -11.39 -30.29 -2.41
CA ALA A 28 -11.64 -31.50 -1.60
C ALA A 28 -13.14 -31.77 -1.38
N GLY A 29 -13.91 -30.70 -1.08
CA GLY A 29 -15.36 -30.79 -0.92
C GLY A 29 -16.05 -31.27 -2.19
N GLY A 30 -15.67 -30.72 -3.35
CA GLY A 30 -16.20 -31.16 -4.64
C GLY A 30 -15.88 -32.62 -4.96
N LEU A 31 -14.64 -33.05 -4.72
CA LEU A 31 -14.22 -34.44 -4.93
C LEU A 31 -14.94 -35.41 -3.99
N LEU A 32 -15.07 -35.06 -2.71
CA LEU A 32 -15.73 -35.90 -1.73
C LEU A 32 -17.22 -36.03 -1.99
N VAL A 33 -17.92 -34.94 -2.34
CA VAL A 33 -19.36 -34.98 -2.67
C VAL A 33 -19.62 -35.87 -3.89
N ALA A 34 -18.70 -35.92 -4.85
CA ALA A 34 -18.83 -36.73 -6.07
C ALA A 34 -18.71 -38.24 -5.81
N LEU A 35 -18.35 -38.71 -4.61
CA LEU A 35 -18.25 -40.14 -4.28
C LEU A 35 -19.63 -40.83 -4.25
N PRO A 36 -19.86 -41.86 -5.10
CA PRO A 36 -21.17 -42.49 -5.21
C PRO A 36 -21.63 -43.09 -3.87
N GLY A 37 -22.84 -42.74 -3.40
CA GLY A 37 -23.51 -43.32 -2.24
C GLY A 37 -23.02 -42.85 -0.86
N VAL A 38 -21.79 -42.29 -0.78
CA VAL A 38 -21.16 -41.91 0.51
C VAL A 38 -20.70 -40.44 0.56
N GLY A 39 -20.86 -39.67 -0.52
CA GLY A 39 -20.26 -38.36 -0.65
C GLY A 39 -20.58 -37.39 0.48
N HIS A 40 -21.83 -37.27 0.91
CA HIS A 40 -22.22 -36.39 2.02
C HIS A 40 -21.61 -36.84 3.34
N GLY A 41 -21.55 -38.16 3.59
CA GLY A 41 -20.92 -38.72 4.79
C GLY A 41 -19.40 -38.50 4.80
N ALA A 42 -18.76 -38.62 3.62
CA ALA A 42 -17.33 -38.36 3.47
C ALA A 42 -16.97 -36.88 3.77
N VAL A 43 -17.79 -35.93 3.30
CA VAL A 43 -17.61 -34.48 3.62
C VAL A 43 -17.77 -34.25 5.12
N ALA A 44 -18.83 -34.83 5.76
CA ALA A 44 -19.03 -34.66 7.17
C ALA A 44 -17.87 -35.23 8.00
N LEU A 45 -17.36 -36.42 7.64
CA LEU A 45 -16.21 -37.04 8.30
C LEU A 45 -14.94 -36.21 8.11
N ALA A 46 -14.69 -35.68 6.92
CA ALA A 46 -13.55 -34.80 6.65
C ALA A 46 -13.61 -33.52 7.50
N CYS A 47 -14.78 -32.88 7.58
CA CYS A 47 -14.98 -31.72 8.45
C CYS A 47 -14.71 -32.00 9.92
N LEU A 48 -15.19 -33.15 10.44
CA LEU A 48 -14.93 -33.60 11.82
C LEU A 48 -13.43 -33.86 12.05
N ALA A 49 -12.77 -34.56 11.11
CA ALA A 49 -11.35 -34.82 11.20
C ALA A 49 -10.52 -33.54 11.21
N LEU A 50 -10.81 -32.57 10.30
CA LEU A 50 -10.16 -31.29 10.28
C LEU A 50 -10.40 -30.48 11.57
N ALA A 51 -11.61 -30.52 12.13
CA ALA A 51 -11.92 -29.86 13.39
C ALA A 51 -11.11 -30.45 14.54
N LEU A 52 -10.97 -31.79 14.60
CA LEU A 52 -10.15 -32.48 15.60
C LEU A 52 -8.66 -32.13 15.45
N VAL A 53 -8.14 -32.15 14.23
CA VAL A 53 -6.75 -31.75 13.95
C VAL A 53 -6.54 -30.30 14.38
N GLY A 54 -7.43 -29.37 14.01
CA GLY A 54 -7.37 -27.98 14.42
C GLY A 54 -7.40 -27.81 15.95
N ARG A 55 -8.23 -28.61 16.67
CA ARG A 55 -8.29 -28.60 18.13
C ARG A 55 -6.98 -29.09 18.77
N VAL A 56 -6.35 -30.10 18.19
CA VAL A 56 -5.04 -30.60 18.65
C VAL A 56 -3.96 -29.59 18.41
N LEU A 57 -3.89 -29.02 17.19
CA LEU A 57 -2.90 -28.01 16.85
C LEU A 57 -3.04 -26.73 17.70
N ALA A 58 -4.27 -26.37 18.06
CA ALA A 58 -4.51 -25.20 18.92
C ALA A 58 -3.89 -25.36 20.32
N GLN A 59 -3.60 -26.57 20.78
CA GLN A 59 -2.93 -26.80 22.07
C GLN A 59 -1.44 -26.41 22.07
N TYR A 60 -0.83 -26.33 20.89
CA TYR A 60 0.57 -25.88 20.72
C TYR A 60 0.72 -24.36 20.65
N ILE A 61 -0.40 -23.62 20.65
CA ILE A 61 -0.35 -22.15 20.68
C ILE A 61 0.15 -21.72 22.06
N PRO A 62 1.22 -20.90 22.15
CA PRO A 62 1.73 -20.41 23.42
C PRO A 62 0.64 -19.70 24.22
N GLY A 63 0.54 -20.02 25.51
CA GLY A 63 -0.39 -19.37 26.42
C GLY A 63 -0.09 -17.87 26.52
N ALA A 64 -1.09 -17.03 26.32
CA ALA A 64 -1.01 -15.59 26.57
C ALA A 64 -1.83 -15.24 27.81
N PRO A 65 -1.28 -14.47 28.77
CA PRO A 65 -2.03 -14.02 29.92
C PRO A 65 -3.18 -13.13 29.48
N ALA A 66 -4.32 -13.22 30.20
CA ALA A 66 -5.45 -12.35 29.94
C ALA A 66 -5.04 -10.88 30.16
N THR A 67 -5.28 -10.03 29.16
CA THR A 67 -4.99 -8.59 29.25
C THR A 67 -5.96 -7.85 30.18
N ASP A 68 -7.16 -8.43 30.39
CA ASP A 68 -8.16 -7.97 31.35
C ASP A 68 -8.79 -9.17 32.04
N PRO A 69 -8.22 -9.63 33.17
CA PRO A 69 -8.76 -10.78 33.94
C PRO A 69 -10.15 -10.54 34.54
N GLY A 70 -10.54 -9.25 34.70
CA GLY A 70 -11.84 -8.85 35.24
C GLY A 70 -12.96 -8.74 34.22
N LEU A 71 -12.69 -8.99 32.93
CA LEU A 71 -13.66 -8.84 31.87
C LEU A 71 -14.83 -9.80 32.04
N ARG A 72 -16.03 -9.24 32.20
CA ARG A 72 -17.27 -10.01 32.21
C ARG A 72 -17.78 -10.24 30.81
N VAL A 73 -17.99 -11.49 30.41
CA VAL A 73 -18.52 -11.85 29.08
C VAL A 73 -19.99 -11.43 29.00
N ASN A 74 -20.29 -10.60 28.02
CA ASN A 74 -21.65 -10.25 27.67
C ASN A 74 -22.18 -11.25 26.62
N TRP A 75 -23.17 -12.06 26.99
CA TRP A 75 -23.75 -13.08 26.12
C TRP A 75 -24.76 -12.54 25.09
N ASN A 76 -25.10 -11.26 25.14
CA ASN A 76 -25.98 -10.66 24.15
C ASN A 76 -25.17 -10.23 22.92
N PRO A 77 -25.29 -10.91 21.75
CA PRO A 77 -24.49 -10.64 20.58
C PRO A 77 -24.74 -9.26 19.99
N PHE A 78 -25.97 -8.72 20.11
CA PHE A 78 -26.30 -7.42 19.54
C PHE A 78 -25.67 -6.27 20.31
N THR A 79 -25.76 -6.30 21.62
CA THR A 79 -25.17 -5.26 22.48
C THR A 79 -23.65 -5.32 22.45
N GLU A 80 -23.05 -6.52 22.37
CA GLU A 80 -21.59 -6.67 22.29
C GLU A 80 -21.06 -6.27 20.91
N THR A 81 -21.78 -6.57 19.83
CA THR A 81 -21.47 -6.07 18.49
C THR A 81 -21.43 -4.54 18.46
N TRP A 82 -22.50 -3.90 18.99
CA TRP A 82 -22.55 -2.43 19.05
C TRP A 82 -21.40 -1.85 19.87
N ARG A 83 -21.09 -2.46 21.01
CA ARG A 83 -20.00 -2.05 21.89
C ARG A 83 -18.64 -2.15 21.21
N ASN A 84 -18.38 -3.24 20.46
CA ASN A 84 -17.14 -3.46 19.74
C ASN A 84 -17.00 -2.48 18.56
N LEU A 85 -18.06 -2.21 17.80
CA LEU A 85 -18.07 -1.22 16.73
C LEU A 85 -17.86 0.19 17.27
N ARG A 86 -18.50 0.56 18.38
CA ARG A 86 -18.31 1.84 19.05
C ARG A 86 -16.87 2.03 19.53
N LEU A 87 -16.27 0.97 20.08
CA LEU A 87 -14.88 0.97 20.49
C LEU A 87 -13.93 1.22 19.30
N ALA A 88 -14.16 0.53 18.19
CA ALA A 88 -13.37 0.72 16.96
C ALA A 88 -13.54 2.14 16.38
N HIS A 89 -14.76 2.70 16.44
CA HIS A 89 -15.04 4.05 15.96
C HIS A 89 -14.27 5.14 16.73
N GLY A 90 -13.91 4.88 17.99
CA GLY A 90 -13.10 5.80 18.80
C GLY A 90 -11.69 6.08 18.26
N ASN A 91 -11.19 5.23 17.34
CA ASN A 91 -9.92 5.45 16.64
C ASN A 91 -10.17 5.52 15.12
N PRO A 92 -10.15 6.73 14.52
CA PRO A 92 -10.48 6.91 13.10
C PRO A 92 -9.60 6.12 12.14
N VAL A 93 -8.31 5.93 12.46
CA VAL A 93 -7.37 5.16 11.62
C VAL A 93 -7.78 3.69 11.62
N VAL A 94 -8.03 3.12 12.80
CA VAL A 94 -8.46 1.73 12.96
C VAL A 94 -9.82 1.53 12.27
N PHE A 95 -10.80 2.40 12.53
CA PHE A 95 -12.15 2.25 11.96
C PHE A 95 -12.16 2.32 10.43
N ARG A 96 -11.40 3.25 9.82
CA ARG A 96 -11.25 3.33 8.37
C ARG A 96 -10.56 2.09 7.79
N SER A 97 -9.57 1.55 8.50
CA SER A 97 -8.92 0.30 8.08
C SER A 97 -9.87 -0.89 8.13
N LEU A 98 -10.72 -0.98 9.16
CA LEU A 98 -11.77 -2.00 9.24
C LEU A 98 -12.73 -1.92 8.05
N LEU A 99 -13.22 -0.72 7.75
CA LEU A 99 -14.11 -0.49 6.59
C LEU A 99 -13.43 -0.86 5.27
N GLY A 100 -12.16 -0.51 5.12
CA GLY A 100 -11.38 -0.86 3.93
C GLY A 100 -11.23 -2.37 3.76
N ILE A 101 -10.90 -3.11 4.84
CA ILE A 101 -10.83 -4.58 4.80
C ILE A 101 -12.20 -5.18 4.48
N SER A 102 -13.25 -4.70 5.12
CA SER A 102 -14.61 -5.19 4.87
C SER A 102 -15.05 -4.91 3.43
N TRP A 103 -14.61 -3.80 2.84
CA TRP A 103 -14.81 -3.52 1.42
C TRP A 103 -14.08 -4.53 0.52
N MET A 104 -12.85 -4.93 0.86
CA MET A 104 -12.13 -5.96 0.12
C MET A 104 -12.87 -7.31 0.18
N TRP A 105 -13.44 -7.67 1.34
CA TRP A 105 -14.27 -8.87 1.47
C TRP A 105 -15.58 -8.77 0.67
N PHE A 106 -16.22 -7.59 0.62
CA PHE A 106 -17.35 -7.32 -0.27
C PHE A 106 -16.97 -7.59 -1.72
N PHE A 107 -15.87 -6.96 -2.19
CA PHE A 107 -15.36 -7.11 -3.54
C PHE A 107 -15.05 -8.58 -3.87
N GLY A 108 -14.27 -9.26 -3.01
CA GLY A 108 -13.94 -10.67 -3.20
C GLY A 108 -15.15 -11.60 -3.22
N ALA A 109 -16.14 -11.35 -2.36
CA ALA A 109 -17.36 -12.16 -2.30
C ALA A 109 -18.21 -12.03 -3.56
N VAL A 110 -18.29 -10.86 -4.20
CA VAL A 110 -18.95 -10.71 -5.52
C VAL A 110 -18.28 -11.62 -6.55
N PHE A 111 -16.95 -11.57 -6.65
CA PHE A 111 -16.22 -12.38 -7.64
C PHE A 111 -16.36 -13.88 -7.35
N LEU A 112 -16.10 -14.32 -6.12
CA LEU A 112 -16.14 -15.73 -5.72
C LEU A 112 -17.52 -16.35 -5.95
N SER A 113 -18.60 -15.62 -5.64
CA SER A 113 -19.97 -16.12 -5.82
C SER A 113 -20.36 -16.25 -7.29
N GLN A 114 -19.76 -15.47 -8.19
CA GLN A 114 -20.11 -15.43 -9.60
C GLN A 114 -19.20 -16.30 -10.49
N PHE A 115 -18.12 -16.86 -10.00
CA PHE A 115 -17.21 -17.69 -10.84
C PHE A 115 -17.89 -18.86 -11.55
N PRO A 116 -18.81 -19.62 -10.92
CA PRO A 116 -19.51 -20.69 -11.63
C PRO A 116 -20.34 -20.19 -12.82
N SER A 117 -21.12 -19.10 -12.62
CA SER A 117 -21.93 -18.49 -13.68
C SER A 117 -21.05 -17.84 -14.74
N PHE A 118 -20.00 -17.13 -14.34
CA PHE A 118 -19.04 -16.51 -15.25
C PHE A 118 -18.35 -17.55 -16.15
N ALA A 119 -17.92 -18.68 -15.57
CA ALA A 119 -17.30 -19.77 -16.33
C ALA A 119 -18.27 -20.36 -17.37
N LYS A 120 -19.52 -20.61 -16.97
CA LYS A 120 -20.51 -21.27 -17.84
C LYS A 120 -21.12 -20.35 -18.89
N GLU A 121 -21.60 -19.17 -18.46
CA GLU A 121 -22.42 -18.30 -19.29
C GLU A 121 -21.58 -17.37 -20.18
N VAL A 122 -20.38 -17.01 -19.73
CA VAL A 122 -19.51 -16.03 -20.41
C VAL A 122 -18.33 -16.68 -21.08
N LEU A 123 -17.63 -17.57 -20.34
CA LEU A 123 -16.42 -18.23 -20.85
C LEU A 123 -16.72 -19.55 -21.57
N HIS A 124 -17.97 -20.01 -21.56
CA HIS A 124 -18.39 -21.30 -22.09
C HIS A 124 -17.49 -22.46 -21.60
N GLY A 125 -17.03 -22.41 -20.36
CA GLY A 125 -16.19 -23.41 -19.73
C GLY A 125 -16.98 -24.35 -18.81
N ASN A 126 -16.49 -25.54 -18.64
CA ASN A 126 -17.06 -26.52 -17.70
C ASN A 126 -16.70 -26.22 -16.25
N GLU A 127 -17.06 -27.11 -15.31
CA GLU A 127 -16.79 -26.96 -13.87
C GLU A 127 -15.28 -26.87 -13.55
N GLN A 128 -14.42 -27.47 -14.38
CA GLN A 128 -12.97 -27.38 -14.24
C GLN A 128 -12.47 -25.96 -14.54
N VAL A 129 -13.08 -25.26 -15.49
CA VAL A 129 -12.77 -23.84 -15.77
C VAL A 129 -13.22 -22.97 -14.60
N ALA A 130 -14.39 -23.21 -14.00
CA ALA A 130 -14.81 -22.50 -12.79
C ALA A 130 -13.82 -22.71 -11.63
N SER A 131 -13.33 -23.93 -11.46
CA SER A 131 -12.30 -24.27 -10.48
C SER A 131 -10.97 -23.56 -10.79
N LEU A 132 -10.58 -23.47 -12.07
CA LEU A 132 -9.40 -22.73 -12.49
C LEU A 132 -9.48 -21.24 -12.12
N LEU A 133 -10.64 -20.60 -12.31
CA LEU A 133 -10.84 -19.19 -11.89
C LEU A 133 -10.61 -19.02 -10.38
N LEU A 134 -11.12 -19.94 -9.57
CA LEU A 134 -10.90 -19.95 -8.12
C LEU A 134 -9.42 -20.13 -7.76
N VAL A 135 -8.73 -21.05 -8.45
CA VAL A 135 -7.27 -21.27 -8.28
C VAL A 135 -6.51 -20.00 -8.59
N VAL A 136 -6.75 -19.38 -9.75
CA VAL A 136 -6.04 -18.17 -10.18
C VAL A 136 -6.27 -17.02 -9.19
N PHE A 137 -7.51 -16.84 -8.76
CA PHE A 137 -7.86 -15.81 -7.78
C PHE A 137 -7.17 -16.05 -6.42
N SER A 138 -7.20 -17.28 -5.92
CA SER A 138 -6.58 -17.63 -4.62
C SER A 138 -5.05 -17.51 -4.67
N VAL A 139 -4.42 -18.00 -5.75
CA VAL A 139 -2.97 -17.89 -5.97
C VAL A 139 -2.56 -16.42 -6.12
N GLY A 140 -3.37 -15.62 -6.83
CA GLY A 140 -3.14 -14.19 -6.98
C GLY A 140 -3.12 -13.48 -5.64
N ILE A 141 -4.14 -13.65 -4.79
CA ILE A 141 -4.18 -13.05 -3.45
C ILE A 141 -3.01 -13.54 -2.61
N GLY A 142 -2.73 -14.84 -2.58
CA GLY A 142 -1.61 -15.40 -1.82
C GLY A 142 -0.26 -14.81 -2.26
N THR A 143 -0.04 -14.70 -3.56
CA THR A 143 1.18 -14.08 -4.12
C THR A 143 1.27 -12.61 -3.76
N GLY A 144 0.18 -11.85 -3.90
CA GLY A 144 0.13 -10.44 -3.51
C GLY A 144 0.40 -10.23 -2.03
N SER A 145 -0.15 -11.10 -1.19
CA SER A 145 0.07 -11.05 0.27
C SER A 145 1.53 -11.30 0.66
N LEU A 146 2.20 -12.26 0.03
CA LEU A 146 3.63 -12.50 0.25
C LEU A 146 4.50 -11.39 -0.34
N LEU A 147 4.15 -10.89 -1.53
CA LEU A 147 4.86 -9.78 -2.17
C LEU A 147 4.81 -8.51 -1.32
N CYS A 148 3.76 -8.33 -0.52
CA CYS A 148 3.63 -7.22 0.40
C CYS A 148 4.80 -7.15 1.40
N GLU A 149 5.27 -8.27 1.95
CA GLU A 149 6.43 -8.30 2.85
C GLU A 149 7.71 -7.84 2.15
N VAL A 150 7.93 -8.32 0.93
CA VAL A 150 9.11 -7.96 0.13
C VAL A 150 9.11 -6.46 -0.20
N LEU A 151 7.98 -5.93 -0.63
CA LEU A 151 7.83 -4.51 -0.99
C LEU A 151 7.85 -3.58 0.21
N SER A 152 7.38 -4.05 1.36
CA SER A 152 7.30 -3.25 2.60
C SER A 152 8.60 -3.20 3.41
N ARG A 153 9.61 -4.00 3.06
CA ARG A 153 10.90 -4.07 3.78
C ARG A 153 10.75 -4.27 5.29
N ARG A 154 9.84 -5.14 5.71
CA ARG A 154 9.54 -5.42 7.12
C ARG A 154 8.99 -4.22 7.91
N HIS A 155 8.36 -3.26 7.23
CA HIS A 155 7.61 -2.15 7.83
C HIS A 155 6.18 -2.16 7.28
N VAL A 156 5.25 -1.50 7.97
CA VAL A 156 3.88 -1.35 7.44
C VAL A 156 3.88 -0.27 6.36
N GLU A 157 3.92 -0.69 5.09
CA GLU A 157 3.95 0.21 3.93
C GLU A 157 2.53 0.60 3.52
N ILE A 158 2.06 1.73 4.04
CA ILE A 158 0.70 2.24 3.78
C ILE A 158 0.50 2.59 2.29
N GLY A 159 1.56 2.93 1.57
CA GLY A 159 1.50 3.25 0.14
C GLY A 159 1.04 2.10 -0.76
N LEU A 160 1.14 0.84 -0.28
CA LEU A 160 0.62 -0.34 -0.98
C LEU A 160 -0.91 -0.39 -0.99
N VAL A 161 -1.60 0.22 -0.02
CA VAL A 161 -3.07 0.21 0.07
C VAL A 161 -3.71 0.93 -1.11
N PRO A 162 -3.43 2.23 -1.39
CA PRO A 162 -3.98 2.90 -2.56
C PRO A 162 -3.49 2.27 -3.87
N LEU A 163 -2.25 1.77 -3.94
CA LEU A 163 -1.77 1.03 -5.11
C LEU A 163 -2.60 -0.22 -5.36
N GLY A 164 -2.85 -1.02 -4.31
CA GLY A 164 -3.70 -2.22 -4.37
C GLY A 164 -5.11 -1.89 -4.83
N ALA A 165 -5.73 -0.87 -4.24
CA ALA A 165 -7.07 -0.44 -4.61
C ALA A 165 -7.17 0.03 -6.08
N ILE A 166 -6.16 0.77 -6.58
CA ILE A 166 -6.08 1.19 -7.99
C ILE A 166 -5.96 -0.03 -8.89
N GLY A 167 -5.05 -0.96 -8.58
CA GLY A 167 -4.86 -2.18 -9.38
C GLY A 167 -6.12 -3.05 -9.43
N MET A 168 -6.79 -3.27 -8.30
CA MET A 168 -8.09 -3.94 -8.26
C MET A 168 -9.10 -3.28 -9.21
N SER A 169 -9.18 -1.94 -9.22
CA SER A 169 -10.10 -1.20 -10.09
C SER A 169 -9.75 -1.39 -11.56
N VAL A 170 -8.49 -1.19 -11.92
CA VAL A 170 -8.03 -1.25 -13.32
C VAL A 170 -8.31 -2.62 -13.90
N PHE A 171 -7.88 -3.69 -13.24
CA PHE A 171 -8.01 -5.05 -13.77
C PHE A 171 -9.43 -5.61 -13.68
N SER A 172 -10.27 -5.14 -12.73
CA SER A 172 -11.67 -5.54 -12.74
C SER A 172 -12.47 -4.82 -13.84
N ILE A 173 -12.14 -3.58 -14.17
CA ILE A 173 -12.71 -2.86 -15.31
C ILE A 173 -12.22 -3.47 -16.62
N ASP A 174 -10.92 -3.79 -16.74
CA ASP A 174 -10.38 -4.43 -17.93
C ASP A 174 -10.95 -5.83 -18.16
N LEU A 175 -11.21 -6.60 -17.10
CA LEU A 175 -11.87 -7.90 -17.14
C LEU A 175 -13.25 -7.83 -17.82
N TYR A 176 -14.02 -6.76 -17.62
CA TYR A 176 -15.27 -6.55 -18.34
C TYR A 176 -15.03 -6.45 -19.85
N PHE A 177 -14.05 -5.67 -20.29
CA PHE A 177 -13.73 -5.52 -21.71
C PHE A 177 -13.12 -6.79 -22.29
N ALA A 178 -12.29 -7.50 -21.53
CA ALA A 178 -11.73 -8.79 -21.92
C ALA A 178 -12.84 -9.84 -22.15
N ALA A 179 -13.79 -9.92 -21.21
CA ALA A 179 -14.92 -10.85 -21.30
C ALA A 179 -15.87 -10.52 -22.46
N ARG A 180 -16.13 -9.21 -22.70
CA ARG A 180 -17.00 -8.76 -23.80
C ARG A 180 -16.37 -8.95 -25.19
N GLY A 181 -15.06 -8.94 -25.27
CA GLY A 181 -14.29 -9.08 -26.51
C GLY A 181 -14.01 -10.53 -26.89
N LEU A 182 -14.55 -11.51 -26.17
CA LEU A 182 -14.33 -12.92 -26.50
C LEU A 182 -14.98 -13.27 -27.83
N PRO A 183 -14.29 -14.04 -28.71
CA PRO A 183 -14.86 -14.52 -29.92
C PRO A 183 -15.96 -15.56 -29.64
N PRO A 184 -16.90 -15.79 -30.59
CA PRO A 184 -17.85 -16.89 -30.48
C PRO A 184 -17.14 -18.21 -30.20
N PRO A 185 -17.72 -19.08 -29.35
CA PRO A 185 -17.08 -20.33 -28.98
C PRO A 185 -16.91 -21.24 -30.19
N THR A 186 -15.67 -21.65 -30.46
CA THR A 186 -15.31 -22.58 -31.57
C THR A 186 -14.56 -23.77 -31.00
N GLY A 187 -14.74 -24.95 -31.56
CA GLY A 187 -14.02 -26.16 -31.11
C GLY A 187 -14.54 -26.74 -29.80
N LEU A 188 -15.83 -26.53 -29.49
CA LEU A 188 -16.47 -27.11 -28.30
C LEU A 188 -16.49 -28.65 -28.39
N MET A 189 -16.42 -29.29 -27.22
CA MET A 189 -16.43 -30.75 -27.13
C MET A 189 -17.75 -31.32 -27.61
N ALA A 190 -17.69 -32.46 -28.33
CA ALA A 190 -18.85 -33.29 -28.64
C ALA A 190 -19.13 -34.26 -27.49
N GLY A 191 -20.40 -34.47 -27.12
CA GLY A 191 -20.80 -35.44 -26.10
C GLY A 191 -21.57 -34.81 -24.91
N ALA A 192 -21.58 -35.46 -23.74
CA ALA A 192 -22.38 -35.06 -22.58
C ALA A 192 -22.05 -33.65 -22.06
N ALA A 193 -20.88 -33.09 -22.38
CA ALA A 193 -20.46 -31.74 -22.14
C ALA A 193 -20.52 -30.84 -23.37
N ALA A 194 -21.35 -31.22 -24.37
CA ALA A 194 -21.51 -30.45 -25.59
C ALA A 194 -21.89 -29.00 -25.32
N GLY A 195 -21.12 -28.07 -25.89
CA GLY A 195 -21.34 -26.64 -25.70
C GLY A 195 -20.40 -25.96 -24.70
N TYR A 196 -19.47 -26.69 -24.04
CA TYR A 196 -18.51 -26.14 -23.11
C TYR A 196 -17.06 -26.50 -23.44
N TYR A 197 -16.13 -25.58 -23.16
CA TYR A 197 -14.70 -25.90 -23.23
C TYR A 197 -14.30 -26.80 -22.04
N SER A 198 -13.49 -27.82 -22.36
CA SER A 198 -12.68 -28.47 -21.31
C SER A 198 -11.58 -27.52 -20.83
N LEU A 199 -10.94 -27.86 -19.71
CA LEU A 199 -9.81 -27.07 -19.19
C LEU A 199 -8.70 -26.87 -20.23
N GLY A 200 -8.33 -27.96 -20.96
CA GLY A 200 -7.32 -27.89 -22.03
C GLY A 200 -7.77 -27.06 -23.23
N GLY A 201 -9.03 -27.20 -23.66
CA GLY A 201 -9.61 -26.41 -24.74
C GLY A 201 -9.70 -24.93 -24.40
N PHE A 202 -10.05 -24.61 -23.14
CA PHE A 202 -10.09 -23.24 -22.64
C PHE A 202 -8.70 -22.57 -22.64
N LEU A 203 -7.69 -23.27 -22.13
CA LEU A 203 -6.31 -22.76 -22.08
C LEU A 203 -5.64 -22.67 -23.44
N ALA A 204 -6.09 -23.47 -24.42
CA ALA A 204 -5.59 -23.41 -25.79
C ALA A 204 -6.05 -22.16 -26.56
N GLN A 205 -7.07 -21.45 -26.09
CA GLN A 205 -7.58 -20.23 -26.72
C GLN A 205 -6.85 -18.98 -26.21
N PRO A 206 -6.06 -18.29 -27.05
CA PRO A 206 -5.31 -17.08 -26.62
C PRO A 206 -6.19 -15.95 -26.07
N ALA A 207 -7.44 -15.85 -26.56
CA ALA A 207 -8.38 -14.83 -26.11
C ALA A 207 -8.73 -14.94 -24.63
N HIS A 208 -8.67 -16.13 -24.04
CA HIS A 208 -8.94 -16.35 -22.62
C HIS A 208 -7.78 -15.90 -21.71
N TRP A 209 -6.55 -15.78 -22.24
CA TRP A 209 -5.39 -15.41 -21.44
C TRP A 209 -5.47 -14.01 -20.84
N ARG A 210 -6.13 -13.05 -21.55
CA ARG A 210 -6.38 -11.70 -21.00
C ARG A 210 -7.30 -11.77 -19.78
N VAL A 211 -8.38 -12.54 -19.85
CA VAL A 211 -9.29 -12.76 -18.72
C VAL A 211 -8.56 -13.36 -17.52
N MET A 212 -7.69 -14.34 -17.77
CA MET A 212 -6.90 -15.00 -16.73
C MET A 212 -5.86 -14.03 -16.11
N ALA A 213 -5.21 -13.22 -16.95
CA ALA A 213 -4.25 -12.21 -16.49
C ALA A 213 -4.93 -11.13 -15.65
N ASP A 214 -6.09 -10.61 -16.08
CA ASP A 214 -6.85 -9.63 -15.33
C ASP A 214 -7.28 -10.19 -13.98
N LEU A 215 -7.77 -11.43 -13.95
CA LEU A 215 -8.18 -12.10 -12.72
C LEU A 215 -6.98 -12.31 -11.76
N ALA A 216 -5.82 -12.74 -12.28
CA ALA A 216 -4.61 -12.92 -11.51
C ALA A 216 -4.09 -11.59 -10.94
N LEU A 217 -4.12 -10.53 -11.75
CA LEU A 217 -3.62 -9.22 -11.35
C LEU A 217 -4.57 -8.53 -10.37
N LEU A 218 -5.89 -8.53 -10.61
CA LEU A 218 -6.82 -7.94 -9.64
C LEU A 218 -6.72 -8.61 -8.28
N SER A 219 -6.56 -9.94 -8.24
CA SER A 219 -6.43 -10.69 -7.00
C SER A 219 -5.07 -10.48 -6.32
N LEU A 220 -3.99 -10.35 -7.08
CA LEU A 220 -2.67 -9.96 -6.57
C LEU A 220 -2.73 -8.59 -5.89
N PHE A 221 -3.37 -7.61 -6.53
CA PHE A 221 -3.55 -6.28 -5.94
C PHE A 221 -4.47 -6.30 -4.72
N ALA A 222 -5.43 -7.22 -4.63
CA ALA A 222 -6.24 -7.41 -3.41
C ALA A 222 -5.39 -7.90 -2.23
N GLY A 223 -4.40 -8.77 -2.46
CA GLY A 223 -3.43 -9.17 -1.44
C GLY A 223 -2.54 -8.00 -0.98
N LEU A 224 -2.05 -7.18 -1.93
CA LEU A 224 -1.28 -5.96 -1.60
C LEU A 224 -2.10 -4.92 -0.84
N TYR A 225 -3.42 -4.89 -1.04
CA TYR A 225 -4.34 -4.00 -0.36
C TYR A 225 -4.62 -4.44 1.08
N SER A 226 -4.91 -5.72 1.31
CA SER A 226 -5.42 -6.23 2.59
C SER A 226 -4.35 -6.30 3.68
N VAL A 227 -3.15 -6.80 3.36
CA VAL A 227 -2.10 -7.09 4.33
C VAL A 227 -1.64 -5.87 5.13
N PRO A 228 -1.33 -4.70 4.50
CA PRO A 228 -0.94 -3.51 5.27
C PRO A 228 -2.06 -2.99 6.18
N MET A 229 -3.32 -3.15 5.77
CA MET A 229 -4.46 -2.73 6.59
C MET A 229 -4.62 -3.60 7.84
N TYR A 230 -4.49 -4.92 7.73
CA TYR A 230 -4.47 -5.82 8.90
C TYR A 230 -3.33 -5.49 9.85
N ALA A 231 -2.12 -5.25 9.31
CA ALA A 231 -0.98 -4.85 10.11
C ALA A 231 -1.21 -3.49 10.81
N LEU A 232 -1.82 -2.52 10.10
CA LEU A 232 -2.15 -1.21 10.64
C LEU A 232 -3.17 -1.28 11.79
N ILE A 233 -4.21 -2.10 11.65
CA ILE A 233 -5.17 -2.36 12.72
C ILE A 233 -4.46 -2.88 13.98
N GLN A 234 -3.58 -3.88 13.83
CA GLN A 234 -2.86 -4.47 14.95
C GLN A 234 -1.89 -3.49 15.61
N LEU A 235 -1.20 -2.66 14.79
CA LEU A 235 -0.25 -1.68 15.26
C LEU A 235 -0.92 -0.50 16.00
N ARG A 236 -2.06 -0.03 15.48
CA ARG A 236 -2.77 1.16 16.01
C ARG A 236 -3.83 0.84 17.05
N SER A 237 -4.08 -0.43 17.32
CA SER A 237 -4.99 -0.86 18.37
C SER A 237 -4.28 -1.03 19.71
N GLN A 238 -4.89 -0.52 20.78
CA GLN A 238 -4.39 -0.75 22.13
C GLN A 238 -4.38 -2.26 22.45
N PRO A 239 -3.33 -2.80 23.06
CA PRO A 239 -3.20 -4.23 23.35
C PRO A 239 -4.42 -4.80 24.09
N THR A 240 -4.99 -4.06 25.06
CA THR A 240 -6.16 -4.43 25.85
C THR A 240 -7.46 -4.55 25.04
N HIS A 241 -7.54 -3.89 23.90
CA HIS A 241 -8.75 -3.83 23.05
C HIS A 241 -8.60 -4.59 21.73
N ARG A 242 -7.41 -5.08 21.41
CA ARG A 242 -7.08 -5.67 20.09
C ARG A 242 -8.00 -6.83 19.70
N ALA A 243 -8.28 -7.76 20.62
CA ALA A 243 -9.19 -8.88 20.36
C ALA A 243 -10.61 -8.43 20.01
N ARG A 244 -11.11 -7.38 20.69
CA ARG A 244 -12.45 -6.81 20.43
C ARG A 244 -12.51 -6.07 19.10
N ILE A 245 -11.42 -5.42 18.69
CA ILE A 245 -11.29 -4.76 17.38
C ILE A 245 -11.24 -5.81 16.27
N ILE A 246 -10.54 -6.93 16.48
CA ILE A 246 -10.54 -8.05 15.52
C ILE A 246 -11.94 -8.66 15.42
N ALA A 247 -12.67 -8.79 16.53
CA ALA A 247 -14.06 -9.24 16.50
C ALA A 247 -14.96 -8.26 15.70
N ALA A 248 -14.80 -6.95 15.89
CA ALA A 248 -15.51 -5.94 15.11
C ALA A 248 -15.19 -6.06 13.60
N ASN A 249 -13.92 -6.31 13.25
CA ASN A 249 -13.51 -6.57 11.87
C ASN A 249 -14.26 -7.74 11.24
N ASN A 250 -14.31 -8.88 11.95
CA ASN A 250 -14.97 -10.09 11.44
C ASN A 250 -16.49 -9.87 11.27
N ILE A 251 -17.11 -9.13 12.19
CA ILE A 251 -18.53 -8.77 12.08
C ILE A 251 -18.77 -7.89 10.85
N LEU A 252 -17.98 -6.85 10.66
CA LEU A 252 -18.10 -5.96 9.50
C LEU A 252 -17.85 -6.72 8.19
N ASN A 253 -16.83 -7.58 8.14
CA ASN A 253 -16.56 -8.43 6.98
C ASN A 253 -17.79 -9.28 6.62
N ALA A 254 -18.41 -9.96 7.61
CA ALA A 254 -19.60 -10.75 7.38
C ALA A 254 -20.78 -9.91 6.86
N LEU A 255 -21.00 -8.73 7.44
CA LEU A 255 -22.07 -7.81 6.98
C LEU A 255 -21.83 -7.33 5.53
N PHE A 256 -20.58 -7.00 5.18
CA PHE A 256 -20.24 -6.60 3.82
C PHE A 256 -20.37 -7.75 2.82
N MET A 257 -20.04 -8.99 3.22
CA MET A 257 -20.25 -10.18 2.37
C MET A 257 -21.73 -10.48 2.16
N ILE A 258 -22.57 -10.32 3.20
CA ILE A 258 -24.03 -10.43 3.05
C ILE A 258 -24.54 -9.36 2.08
N ALA A 259 -24.15 -8.10 2.29
CA ALA A 259 -24.54 -7.00 1.42
C ALA A 259 -24.09 -7.24 -0.03
N SER A 260 -22.89 -7.77 -0.26
CA SER A 260 -22.37 -8.09 -1.61
C SER A 260 -23.24 -9.10 -2.32
N SER A 261 -23.65 -10.16 -1.62
CA SER A 261 -24.51 -11.21 -2.18
C SER A 261 -25.90 -10.70 -2.54
N LEU A 262 -26.49 -9.88 -1.64
CA LEU A 262 -27.79 -9.26 -1.89
C LEU A 262 -27.77 -8.27 -3.07
N ILE A 263 -26.73 -7.43 -3.14
CA ILE A 263 -26.57 -6.45 -4.21
C ILE A 263 -26.32 -7.15 -5.54
N ALA A 264 -25.37 -8.12 -5.57
CA ALA A 264 -25.11 -8.89 -6.79
C ALA A 264 -26.37 -9.63 -7.28
N GLY A 265 -27.11 -10.28 -6.37
CA GLY A 265 -28.37 -10.95 -6.71
C GLY A 265 -29.44 -9.99 -7.25
N ALA A 266 -29.57 -8.79 -6.65
CA ALA A 266 -30.50 -7.76 -7.12
C ALA A 266 -30.11 -7.24 -8.52
N LEU A 267 -28.83 -7.00 -8.79
CA LEU A 267 -28.33 -6.56 -10.09
C LEU A 267 -28.58 -7.60 -11.18
N LEU A 268 -28.27 -8.87 -10.90
CA LEU A 268 -28.55 -9.98 -11.82
C LEU A 268 -30.06 -10.14 -12.04
N GLY A 269 -30.87 -10.05 -10.98
CA GLY A 269 -32.33 -10.08 -11.07
C GLY A 269 -32.92 -8.92 -11.88
N ALA A 270 -32.24 -7.78 -11.92
CA ALA A 270 -32.59 -6.65 -12.78
C ALA A 270 -32.13 -6.82 -14.25
N GLY A 271 -31.52 -7.96 -14.60
CA GLY A 271 -31.13 -8.30 -15.96
C GLY A 271 -29.69 -7.92 -16.35
N LEU A 272 -28.84 -7.51 -15.39
CA LEU A 272 -27.44 -7.28 -15.67
C LEU A 272 -26.71 -8.63 -15.87
N THR A 273 -25.73 -8.63 -16.75
CA THR A 273 -24.84 -9.78 -16.95
C THR A 273 -23.74 -9.84 -15.90
N VAL A 274 -23.14 -11.02 -15.67
CA VAL A 274 -22.03 -11.17 -14.71
C VAL A 274 -20.86 -10.21 -15.00
N PRO A 275 -20.39 -10.01 -16.25
CA PRO A 275 -19.37 -9.00 -16.55
C PRO A 275 -19.79 -7.58 -16.18
N GLN A 276 -21.06 -7.22 -16.32
CA GLN A 276 -21.55 -5.90 -15.90
C GLN A 276 -21.54 -5.74 -14.38
N VAL A 277 -21.83 -6.81 -13.62
CA VAL A 277 -21.71 -6.80 -12.15
C VAL A 277 -20.25 -6.62 -11.75
N PHE A 278 -19.31 -7.27 -12.43
CA PHE A 278 -17.86 -7.07 -12.20
C PHE A 278 -17.42 -5.64 -12.52
N LEU A 279 -17.90 -5.06 -13.63
CA LEU A 279 -17.63 -3.67 -13.99
C LEU A 279 -18.13 -2.69 -12.90
N LEU A 280 -19.39 -2.85 -12.45
CA LEU A 280 -19.94 -1.98 -11.41
C LEU A 280 -19.17 -2.11 -10.09
N THR A 281 -18.76 -3.32 -9.74
CA THR A 281 -17.92 -3.56 -8.56
C THR A 281 -16.55 -2.88 -8.70
N GLY A 282 -15.94 -2.94 -9.90
CA GLY A 282 -14.68 -2.26 -10.20
C GLY A 282 -14.80 -0.75 -10.17
N LEU A 283 -15.89 -0.19 -10.71
CA LEU A 283 -16.17 1.26 -10.66
C LEU A 283 -16.42 1.74 -9.21
N ALA A 284 -17.17 0.96 -8.43
CA ALA A 284 -17.37 1.26 -7.01
C ALA A 284 -16.02 1.20 -6.24
N ASN A 285 -15.17 0.21 -6.57
CA ASN A 285 -13.83 0.14 -6.02
C ASN A 285 -12.96 1.33 -6.44
N ALA A 286 -13.10 1.85 -7.66
CA ALA A 286 -12.39 3.05 -8.10
C ALA A 286 -12.75 4.29 -7.25
N VAL A 287 -14.01 4.43 -6.84
CA VAL A 287 -14.44 5.48 -5.90
C VAL A 287 -13.78 5.29 -4.53
N VAL A 288 -13.73 4.06 -4.03
CA VAL A 288 -13.04 3.74 -2.77
C VAL A 288 -11.54 3.98 -2.88
N ALA A 289 -10.91 3.59 -4.00
CA ALA A 289 -9.50 3.83 -4.28
C ALA A 289 -9.16 5.31 -4.31
N PHE A 290 -10.00 6.13 -4.94
CA PHE A 290 -9.87 7.58 -4.95
C PHE A 290 -9.98 8.17 -3.53
N TYR A 291 -10.95 7.72 -2.75
CA TYR A 291 -11.11 8.15 -1.35
C TYR A 291 -9.87 7.81 -0.51
N ILE A 292 -9.36 6.58 -0.61
CA ILE A 292 -8.17 6.15 0.12
C ILE A 292 -6.94 6.95 -0.33
N PHE A 293 -6.79 7.18 -1.64
CA PHE A 293 -5.70 8.00 -2.16
C PHE A 293 -5.74 9.42 -1.60
N MET A 294 -6.91 10.04 -1.52
CA MET A 294 -7.06 11.39 -0.95
C MET A 294 -6.80 11.45 0.57
N LEU A 295 -6.91 10.33 1.27
CA LEU A 295 -6.58 10.26 2.70
C LEU A 295 -5.06 10.22 2.98
N VAL A 296 -4.31 9.52 2.15
CA VAL A 296 -2.88 9.22 2.38
C VAL A 296 -2.02 9.35 1.11
N PRO A 297 -2.15 10.44 0.34
CA PRO A 297 -1.48 10.59 -0.94
C PRO A 297 0.05 10.57 -0.79
N GLU A 298 0.58 11.14 0.28
CA GLU A 298 2.01 11.19 0.56
C GLU A 298 2.66 9.81 0.71
N TYR A 299 1.93 8.82 1.20
CA TYR A 299 2.44 7.44 1.31
C TYR A 299 2.55 6.76 -0.04
N LEU A 300 1.55 6.94 -0.92
CA LEU A 300 1.63 6.41 -2.28
C LEU A 300 2.76 7.09 -3.05
N LEU A 301 2.87 8.41 -2.97
CA LEU A 301 3.95 9.17 -3.63
C LEU A 301 5.33 8.72 -3.16
N ARG A 302 5.51 8.49 -1.87
CA ARG A 302 6.73 7.94 -1.30
C ARG A 302 7.04 6.55 -1.85
N PHE A 303 6.05 5.66 -1.88
CA PHE A 303 6.22 4.31 -2.43
C PHE A 303 6.57 4.36 -3.93
N VAL A 304 5.88 5.18 -4.72
CA VAL A 304 6.18 5.38 -6.14
C VAL A 304 7.59 5.94 -6.33
N ALA A 305 8.00 6.91 -5.50
CA ALA A 305 9.36 7.45 -5.51
C ALA A 305 10.40 6.35 -5.22
N TRP A 306 10.13 5.48 -4.25
CA TRP A 306 11.01 4.34 -3.95
C TRP A 306 11.13 3.36 -5.12
N VAL A 307 10.00 3.00 -5.76
CA VAL A 307 10.01 2.14 -6.95
C VAL A 307 10.78 2.82 -8.09
N ALA A 308 10.43 4.08 -8.41
CA ALA A 308 11.05 4.83 -9.50
C ALA A 308 12.58 4.98 -9.31
N SER A 309 13.03 5.26 -8.08
CA SER A 309 14.45 5.39 -7.78
C SER A 309 15.24 4.10 -8.08
N ARG A 310 14.62 2.93 -7.94
CA ARG A 310 15.23 1.62 -8.23
C ARG A 310 15.28 1.30 -9.72
N PHE A 311 14.28 1.78 -10.48
CA PHE A 311 14.24 1.59 -11.93
C PHE A 311 15.13 2.59 -12.69
N ILE A 312 15.30 3.81 -12.15
CA ILE A 312 16.06 4.86 -12.83
C ILE A 312 17.54 4.83 -12.41
N TYR A 313 17.81 4.55 -11.12
CA TYR A 313 19.14 4.57 -10.52
C TYR A 313 19.48 3.24 -9.83
N ARG A 314 20.76 2.97 -9.69
CA ARG A 314 21.28 2.00 -8.70
C ARG A 314 21.44 2.72 -7.36
N PHE A 315 20.30 3.09 -6.77
CA PHE A 315 20.26 3.93 -5.59
C PHE A 315 20.64 3.13 -4.33
N GLN A 316 21.63 3.62 -3.61
CA GLN A 316 22.14 3.03 -2.37
C GLN A 316 21.99 4.04 -1.23
N VAL A 317 21.48 3.58 -0.08
CA VAL A 317 21.35 4.40 1.12
C VAL A 317 22.25 3.81 2.20
N ARG A 318 23.06 4.66 2.83
CA ARG A 318 23.88 4.29 3.98
C ARG A 318 23.48 5.13 5.18
N GLY A 319 23.34 4.49 6.35
CA GLY A 319 22.95 5.17 7.57
C GLY A 319 21.46 5.53 7.68
N ASP A 320 20.58 4.88 6.92
CA ASP A 320 19.12 5.08 6.97
C ASP A 320 18.52 4.90 8.37
N ALA A 321 19.16 4.12 9.23
CA ALA A 321 18.80 3.97 10.64
C ALA A 321 18.87 5.30 11.44
N HIS A 322 19.59 6.30 10.96
CA HIS A 322 19.66 7.63 11.59
C HIS A 322 18.42 8.49 11.30
N ILE A 323 17.58 8.11 10.32
CA ILE A 323 16.30 8.79 10.07
C ILE A 323 15.30 8.35 11.13
N PRO A 324 14.80 9.25 12.00
CA PRO A 324 13.88 8.85 13.06
C PRO A 324 12.58 8.24 12.52
N ALA A 325 12.23 7.05 13.01
CA ALA A 325 10.98 6.39 12.65
C ALA A 325 9.74 7.11 13.20
N THR A 326 9.90 7.87 14.30
CA THR A 326 8.83 8.63 14.96
C THR A 326 9.38 9.96 15.48
N GLY A 327 8.50 10.91 15.73
CA GLY A 327 8.86 12.22 16.28
C GLY A 327 9.37 13.21 15.22
N ALA A 328 9.47 14.48 15.60
CA ALA A 328 9.96 15.55 14.73
C ALA A 328 11.43 15.40 14.39
N ALA A 329 11.81 15.70 13.15
CA ALA A 329 13.21 15.89 12.78
C ALA A 329 13.33 16.71 11.49
N ILE A 330 14.46 17.41 11.36
CA ILE A 330 14.82 18.13 10.13
C ILE A 330 15.88 17.32 9.38
N LEU A 331 15.62 17.00 8.12
CA LEU A 331 16.57 16.37 7.21
C LEU A 331 17.23 17.48 6.38
N ALA A 332 18.53 17.64 6.51
CA ALA A 332 19.28 18.68 5.81
C ALA A 332 20.23 18.05 4.80
N CYS A 333 20.01 18.31 3.52
CA CYS A 333 20.73 17.69 2.41
C CYS A 333 21.30 18.72 1.45
N ASN A 334 22.41 18.38 0.76
CA ASN A 334 22.88 19.14 -0.40
C ASN A 334 21.87 19.11 -1.55
N HIS A 335 21.92 20.11 -2.44
CA HIS A 335 20.93 20.28 -3.52
C HIS A 335 21.59 20.23 -4.89
N VAL A 336 21.46 19.10 -5.55
CA VAL A 336 22.18 18.75 -6.78
C VAL A 336 21.27 18.70 -8.00
N SER A 337 19.99 18.29 -7.82
CA SER A 337 19.09 18.00 -8.91
C SER A 337 17.62 18.23 -8.54
N PHE A 338 16.76 18.29 -9.55
CA PHE A 338 15.30 18.35 -9.34
C PHE A 338 14.71 17.09 -8.68
N VAL A 339 15.41 15.95 -8.74
CA VAL A 339 14.95 14.66 -8.16
C VAL A 339 15.45 14.40 -6.75
N ASP A 340 16.19 15.34 -6.15
CA ASP A 340 16.73 15.18 -4.78
C ASP A 340 15.62 14.86 -3.78
N ALA A 341 14.50 15.59 -3.82
CA ALA A 341 13.35 15.35 -2.97
C ALA A 341 12.75 13.95 -3.19
N VAL A 342 12.73 13.46 -4.43
CA VAL A 342 12.24 12.10 -4.76
C VAL A 342 13.17 11.03 -4.16
N LEU A 343 14.49 11.23 -4.24
CA LEU A 343 15.47 10.30 -3.66
C LEU A 343 15.43 10.31 -2.13
N LEU A 344 15.27 11.48 -1.50
CA LEU A 344 15.08 11.56 -0.05
C LEU A 344 13.78 10.85 0.38
N MET A 345 12.67 11.08 -0.32
CA MET A 345 11.42 10.35 -0.07
C MET A 345 11.60 8.84 -0.21
N ALA A 346 12.33 8.39 -1.23
CA ALA A 346 12.59 6.98 -1.46
C ALA A 346 13.44 6.32 -0.35
N ALA A 347 14.30 7.08 0.31
CA ALA A 347 15.15 6.61 1.40
C ALA A 347 14.44 6.60 2.76
N SER A 348 13.44 7.43 2.95
CA SER A 348 12.77 7.62 4.23
C SER A 348 11.77 6.51 4.55
N PRO A 349 11.68 6.03 5.81
CA PRO A 349 10.68 5.07 6.24
C PRO A 349 9.25 5.68 6.33
N ARG A 350 9.13 7.01 6.33
CA ARG A 350 7.85 7.73 6.45
C ARG A 350 7.83 8.99 5.57
N PRO A 351 6.66 9.58 5.31
CA PRO A 351 6.53 10.79 4.51
C PRO A 351 7.39 11.95 5.03
N ILE A 352 7.88 12.74 4.09
CA ILE A 352 8.69 13.94 4.36
C ILE A 352 7.95 15.16 3.81
N ARG A 353 7.92 16.26 4.56
CA ARG A 353 7.49 17.56 4.09
C ARG A 353 8.69 18.32 3.56
N PHE A 354 8.57 18.93 2.39
CA PHE A 354 9.66 19.68 1.76
C PHE A 354 9.32 21.17 1.68
N LEU A 355 10.32 22.01 1.98
CA LEU A 355 10.24 23.42 1.58
C LEU A 355 10.67 23.54 0.12
N MET A 356 9.82 24.11 -0.73
CA MET A 356 10.04 24.21 -2.16
C MET A 356 9.73 25.61 -2.68
N ASP A 357 10.43 26.04 -3.71
CA ASP A 357 10.17 27.35 -4.36
C ASP A 357 8.69 27.45 -4.79
N HIS A 358 8.02 28.54 -4.38
CA HIS A 358 6.60 28.78 -4.66
C HIS A 358 6.26 28.76 -6.16
N ARG A 359 7.21 29.07 -7.05
CA ARG A 359 7.02 29.07 -8.49
C ARG A 359 6.75 27.68 -9.05
N ILE A 360 7.28 26.64 -8.42
CA ILE A 360 7.05 25.23 -8.82
C ILE A 360 5.58 24.85 -8.66
N PHE A 361 4.88 25.44 -7.67
CA PHE A 361 3.46 25.20 -7.46
C PHE A 361 2.55 25.82 -8.52
N GLN A 362 3.08 26.69 -9.37
CA GLN A 362 2.36 27.30 -10.50
C GLN A 362 2.46 26.42 -11.76
N VAL A 363 3.38 25.46 -11.81
CA VAL A 363 3.52 24.54 -12.94
C VAL A 363 2.35 23.54 -12.95
N PRO A 364 1.55 23.43 -14.03
CA PRO A 364 0.48 22.46 -14.13
C PRO A 364 0.99 21.03 -13.83
N VAL A 365 0.16 20.17 -13.24
CA VAL A 365 0.49 18.80 -12.80
C VAL A 365 1.51 18.76 -11.65
N LEU A 366 2.68 19.38 -11.77
CA LEU A 366 3.69 19.40 -10.69
C LEU A 366 3.18 20.14 -9.46
N GLY A 367 2.55 21.30 -9.64
CA GLY A 367 1.98 22.06 -8.53
C GLY A 367 0.87 21.29 -7.80
N TRP A 368 0.05 20.53 -8.53
CA TRP A 368 -0.93 19.65 -7.94
C TRP A 368 -0.26 18.51 -7.16
N LEU A 369 0.76 17.86 -7.74
CA LEU A 369 1.50 16.77 -7.12
C LEU A 369 2.19 17.21 -5.82
N PHE A 370 2.83 18.40 -5.82
CA PHE A 370 3.50 18.91 -4.61
C PHE A 370 2.51 19.32 -3.52
N ARG A 371 1.31 19.82 -3.89
CA ARG A 371 0.24 20.03 -2.90
C ARG A 371 -0.24 18.71 -2.30
N LEU A 372 -0.39 17.65 -3.10
CA LEU A 372 -0.70 16.31 -2.59
C LEU A 372 0.41 15.77 -1.66
N ALA A 373 1.67 16.03 -1.99
CA ALA A 373 2.81 15.69 -1.13
C ALA A 373 2.89 16.59 0.12
N LYS A 374 1.95 17.55 0.26
CA LYS A 374 1.91 18.54 1.34
C LYS A 374 3.23 19.30 1.47
N ALA A 375 3.90 19.59 0.35
CA ALA A 375 5.09 20.43 0.32
C ALA A 375 4.73 21.87 0.67
N ILE A 376 5.66 22.59 1.31
CA ILE A 376 5.49 23.95 1.81
C ILE A 376 6.07 24.93 0.77
N PRO A 377 5.27 25.81 0.16
CA PRO A 377 5.78 26.81 -0.73
C PRO A 377 6.56 27.89 0.04
N VAL A 378 7.77 28.21 -0.40
CA VAL A 378 8.58 29.28 0.15
C VAL A 378 8.96 30.28 -0.94
N ALA A 379 8.77 31.56 -0.66
CA ALA A 379 9.22 32.66 -1.52
C ALA A 379 10.46 33.34 -0.91
N PRO A 380 11.35 33.94 -1.70
CA PRO A 380 12.41 34.78 -1.15
C PRO A 380 11.83 35.96 -0.36
N GLN A 381 12.43 36.30 0.80
CA GLN A 381 11.96 37.38 1.67
C GLN A 381 11.83 38.74 0.96
N LYS A 382 12.68 39.00 -0.06
CA LYS A 382 12.64 40.23 -0.87
C LYS A 382 11.49 40.28 -1.85
N GLU A 383 10.95 39.09 -2.26
CA GLU A 383 9.89 38.97 -3.25
C GLU A 383 8.52 38.97 -2.56
N ASP A 384 8.35 38.14 -1.53
CA ASP A 384 7.12 38.07 -0.74
C ASP A 384 7.47 37.81 0.75
N PRO A 385 7.55 38.87 1.57
CA PRO A 385 7.84 38.73 2.99
C PRO A 385 6.78 37.94 3.76
N GLN A 386 5.51 38.01 3.36
CA GLN A 386 4.43 37.29 4.02
C GLN A 386 4.50 35.80 3.74
N ALA A 387 4.64 35.41 2.47
CA ALA A 387 4.84 34.01 2.09
C ALA A 387 6.10 33.41 2.70
N TYR A 388 7.18 34.22 2.83
CA TYR A 388 8.39 33.80 3.52
C TYR A 388 8.10 33.45 4.99
N GLN A 389 7.42 34.33 5.73
CA GLN A 389 7.09 34.09 7.14
C GLN A 389 6.13 32.89 7.29
N ALA A 390 5.09 32.81 6.46
CA ALA A 390 4.14 31.71 6.48
C ALA A 390 4.80 30.34 6.23
N ALA A 391 5.84 30.27 5.40
CA ALA A 391 6.60 29.05 5.15
C ALA A 391 7.33 28.57 6.44
N PHE A 392 7.90 29.48 7.23
CA PHE A 392 8.56 29.11 8.48
C PHE A 392 7.56 28.72 9.57
N ASP A 393 6.39 29.36 9.62
CA ASP A 393 5.30 28.97 10.53
C ASP A 393 4.78 27.58 10.19
N ALA A 394 4.59 27.30 8.89
CA ALA A 394 4.19 25.98 8.40
C ALA A 394 5.26 24.90 8.71
N ALA A 395 6.55 25.25 8.57
CA ALA A 395 7.65 24.36 8.92
C ALA A 395 7.67 24.02 10.42
N ALA A 396 7.48 25.01 11.29
CA ALA A 396 7.37 24.80 12.74
C ALA A 396 6.14 23.94 13.08
N GLN A 397 5.01 24.16 12.41
CA GLN A 397 3.80 23.34 12.56
C GLN A 397 4.05 21.87 12.22
N VAL A 398 4.75 21.58 11.11
CA VAL A 398 5.13 20.22 10.72
C VAL A 398 5.94 19.52 11.82
N LEU A 399 6.89 20.23 12.40
CA LEU A 399 7.69 19.70 13.52
C LEU A 399 6.85 19.49 14.78
N ARG A 400 5.90 20.38 15.07
CA ARG A 400 4.96 20.21 16.19
C ARG A 400 4.05 18.98 16.01
N GLU A 401 3.68 18.66 14.79
CA GLU A 401 2.90 17.44 14.43
C GLU A 401 3.74 16.16 14.56
N GLY A 402 5.04 16.28 14.77
CA GLY A 402 5.96 15.16 14.89
C GLY A 402 6.38 14.59 13.52
N ASP A 403 6.20 15.35 12.43
CA ASP A 403 6.55 14.94 11.08
C ASP A 403 8.02 15.25 10.74
N LEU A 404 8.50 14.65 9.62
CA LEU A 404 9.81 14.95 9.04
C LEU A 404 9.71 16.17 8.12
N LEU A 405 10.63 17.11 8.31
CA LEU A 405 10.82 18.25 7.44
C LEU A 405 12.15 18.12 6.69
N ALA A 406 12.17 18.19 5.38
CA ALA A 406 13.41 18.25 4.62
C ALA A 406 13.65 19.64 4.05
N ILE A 407 14.89 20.06 4.16
CA ILE A 407 15.38 21.32 3.61
C ILE A 407 16.66 21.11 2.84
N PHE A 408 16.87 21.98 1.86
CA PHE A 408 18.13 22.14 1.15
C PHE A 408 18.75 23.48 1.60
N PRO A 409 19.67 23.48 2.57
CA PRO A 409 20.15 24.72 3.20
C PRO A 409 20.89 25.65 2.24
N GLU A 410 21.36 25.15 1.09
CA GLU A 410 21.96 25.93 0.01
C GLU A 410 20.97 26.95 -0.57
N GLY A 411 19.66 26.67 -0.47
CA GLY A 411 18.58 27.52 -0.97
C GLY A 411 18.52 27.63 -2.50
N GLY A 412 19.04 26.63 -3.20
CA GLY A 412 18.98 26.49 -4.64
C GLY A 412 19.87 25.35 -5.12
N ILE A 413 19.54 24.80 -6.30
CA ILE A 413 20.30 23.69 -6.89
C ILE A 413 21.68 24.22 -7.34
N THR A 414 22.75 23.48 -7.01
CA THR A 414 24.11 23.82 -7.41
C THR A 414 24.24 24.04 -8.93
N ARG A 415 25.16 24.89 -9.34
CA ARG A 415 25.42 25.19 -10.77
C ARG A 415 26.66 24.47 -11.31
N ASP A 416 27.52 24.03 -10.46
CA ASP A 416 28.84 23.43 -10.76
C ASP A 416 29.04 22.05 -10.15
N GLY A 417 28.04 21.55 -9.40
CA GLY A 417 28.12 20.26 -8.71
C GLY A 417 28.81 20.32 -7.36
N GLN A 418 29.28 21.51 -6.94
CA GLN A 418 29.94 21.70 -5.65
C GLN A 418 28.91 22.05 -4.57
N LEU A 419 29.21 21.67 -3.33
CA LEU A 419 28.42 22.05 -2.17
C LEU A 419 28.47 23.58 -1.96
N GLN A 420 27.32 24.22 -1.95
CA GLN A 420 27.21 25.67 -1.76
C GLN A 420 27.12 26.03 -0.27
N PRO A 421 27.50 27.27 0.13
CA PRO A 421 27.35 27.72 1.52
C PRO A 421 25.91 27.61 2.00
N PHE A 422 25.73 27.14 3.24
CA PHE A 422 24.41 26.98 3.85
C PHE A 422 23.89 28.32 4.37
N LYS A 423 22.59 28.58 4.15
CA LYS A 423 21.88 29.78 4.61
C LYS A 423 21.28 29.57 5.99
N GLY A 424 21.06 30.65 6.73
CA GLY A 424 20.51 30.65 8.08
C GLY A 424 19.03 30.26 8.21
N GLY A 425 18.39 29.80 7.15
CA GLY A 425 16.97 29.40 7.17
C GLY A 425 16.70 28.25 8.15
N ILE A 426 17.63 27.30 8.30
CA ILE A 426 17.48 26.19 9.25
C ILE A 426 17.43 26.66 10.68
N VAL A 427 18.26 27.64 11.05
CA VAL A 427 18.30 28.19 12.42
C VAL A 427 16.97 28.85 12.75
N LYS A 428 16.40 29.63 11.81
CA LYS A 428 15.08 30.25 11.99
C LYS A 428 13.95 29.24 12.20
N ILE A 429 13.99 28.09 11.52
CA ILE A 429 13.01 27.01 11.70
C ILE A 429 13.15 26.41 13.11
N LEU A 430 14.40 26.15 13.53
CA LEU A 430 14.69 25.59 14.85
C LEU A 430 14.27 26.55 15.98
N GLU A 431 14.58 27.84 15.85
CA GLU A 431 14.16 28.88 16.81
C GLU A 431 12.62 28.93 16.95
N ARG A 432 11.89 28.90 15.84
CA ARG A 432 10.42 28.88 15.88
C ARG A 432 9.85 27.61 16.49
N ALA A 433 10.39 26.44 16.12
CA ALA A 433 9.99 25.18 16.73
C ALA A 433 10.24 25.18 18.25
N GLN A 434 11.37 25.73 18.69
CA GLN A 434 11.72 25.86 20.10
C GLN A 434 10.78 26.81 20.85
N MET A 435 10.36 27.93 20.24
CA MET A 435 9.35 28.83 20.82
C MET A 435 8.00 28.13 21.06
N GLU A 436 7.70 27.12 20.27
CA GLU A 436 6.51 26.26 20.40
C GLU A 436 6.75 25.00 21.27
N GLY A 437 7.90 24.92 21.96
CA GLY A 437 8.25 23.82 22.87
C GLY A 437 8.71 22.53 22.17
N VAL A 438 9.01 22.58 20.86
CA VAL A 438 9.46 21.43 20.08
C VAL A 438 10.98 21.44 19.91
N GLN A 439 11.64 20.39 20.38
CA GLN A 439 13.05 20.13 20.10
C GLN A 439 13.16 19.14 18.95
N ALA A 440 13.58 19.59 17.77
CA ALA A 440 13.77 18.77 16.60
C ALA A 440 15.26 18.52 16.35
N PRO A 441 15.72 17.25 16.33
CA PRO A 441 17.07 16.92 15.90
C PRO A 441 17.23 17.21 14.41
N VAL A 442 18.47 17.51 13.99
CA VAL A 442 18.83 17.72 12.60
C VAL A 442 19.66 16.55 12.11
N VAL A 443 19.23 15.90 11.05
CA VAL A 443 19.92 14.78 10.41
C VAL A 443 20.64 15.29 9.16
N PRO A 444 21.98 15.37 9.16
CA PRO A 444 22.75 15.74 7.98
C PRO A 444 22.71 14.61 6.94
N MET A 445 22.49 14.96 5.68
CA MET A 445 22.43 14.00 4.58
C MET A 445 23.24 14.50 3.39
N ALA A 446 23.80 13.58 2.62
CA ALA A 446 24.56 13.90 1.42
C ALA A 446 24.19 12.97 0.25
N LEU A 447 23.72 13.57 -0.85
CA LEU A 447 23.53 12.90 -2.13
C LEU A 447 24.85 12.91 -2.91
N THR A 448 25.34 11.71 -3.22
CA THR A 448 26.60 11.48 -3.95
C THR A 448 26.33 10.96 -5.37
N ASP A 449 27.22 11.24 -6.29
CA ASP A 449 27.20 10.77 -7.69
C ASP A 449 25.94 11.15 -8.52
N LEU A 450 25.14 12.07 -8.01
CA LEU A 450 23.93 12.51 -8.70
C LEU A 450 24.23 13.56 -9.77
N TRP A 451 25.26 14.40 -9.57
CA TRP A 451 25.72 15.35 -10.56
C TRP A 451 26.24 14.63 -11.80
N GLY A 452 25.71 14.98 -12.95
CA GLY A 452 26.04 14.30 -14.18
C GLY A 452 25.25 13.02 -14.47
N SER A 453 24.33 12.63 -13.59
CA SER A 453 23.43 11.49 -13.79
C SER A 453 22.25 11.82 -14.72
N PHE A 454 21.30 10.87 -14.83
CA PHE A 454 20.14 10.95 -15.73
C PHE A 454 19.29 12.24 -15.59
N PHE A 455 19.07 12.76 -14.37
CA PHE A 455 18.32 13.99 -14.08
C PHE A 455 19.20 15.14 -13.58
N SER A 456 20.43 15.24 -14.01
CA SER A 456 21.30 16.36 -13.64
C SER A 456 20.78 17.68 -14.23
N ARG A 457 20.76 18.75 -13.41
CA ARG A 457 20.11 20.01 -13.78
C ARG A 457 20.80 20.79 -14.89
N ILE A 458 22.15 20.82 -14.90
CA ILE A 458 22.90 21.74 -15.73
C ILE A 458 23.92 21.00 -16.59
N GLU A 459 23.88 21.32 -17.87
CA GLU A 459 24.91 20.95 -18.82
C GLU A 459 25.42 22.26 -19.50
N ARG A 460 26.72 22.54 -19.36
CA ARG A 460 27.36 23.75 -19.94
C ARG A 460 26.69 25.07 -19.55
N GLY A 461 26.28 25.22 -18.29
CA GLY A 461 25.70 26.46 -17.77
C GLY A 461 24.23 26.71 -18.11
N GLN A 462 23.54 25.75 -18.75
CA GLN A 462 22.12 25.82 -19.07
C GLN A 462 21.32 24.73 -18.41
N ALA A 463 20.02 24.95 -18.18
CA ALA A 463 19.12 23.90 -17.67
C ALA A 463 19.16 22.68 -18.60
N MET A 464 19.11 21.49 -18.03
CA MET A 464 19.18 20.24 -18.79
C MET A 464 18.05 20.14 -19.81
N VAL A 465 18.41 20.17 -21.08
CA VAL A 465 17.47 20.14 -22.21
C VAL A 465 17.11 18.70 -22.61
N ARG A 466 17.94 17.71 -22.24
CA ARG A 466 17.75 16.30 -22.63
C ARG A 466 18.03 15.35 -21.45
N PRO A 467 17.02 15.05 -20.62
CA PRO A 467 17.20 14.23 -19.41
C PRO A 467 17.73 12.80 -19.67
N PHE A 468 17.42 12.21 -20.83
CA PHE A 468 17.74 10.80 -21.11
C PHE A 468 19.14 10.57 -21.73
N ARG A 469 19.97 11.61 -21.85
CA ARG A 469 21.24 11.55 -22.59
C ARG A 469 22.31 10.69 -21.94
N ARG A 470 22.29 10.52 -20.61
CA ARG A 470 23.36 9.83 -19.84
C ARG A 470 23.02 8.39 -19.44
N GLY A 471 21.92 7.85 -19.96
CA GLY A 471 21.48 6.49 -19.68
C GLY A 471 20.85 6.31 -18.31
N MET A 472 20.22 5.15 -18.13
CA MET A 472 19.60 4.71 -16.88
C MET A 472 20.62 3.91 -16.03
N PHE A 473 20.26 3.64 -14.76
CA PHE A 473 21.01 2.83 -13.83
C PHE A 473 22.37 3.39 -13.38
N ASN A 474 22.53 4.73 -13.39
CA ASN A 474 23.68 5.36 -12.74
C ASN A 474 23.68 4.99 -11.25
N ARG A 475 24.89 4.81 -10.70
CA ARG A 475 25.05 4.66 -9.25
C ARG A 475 24.81 6.02 -8.61
N VAL A 476 23.95 6.07 -7.60
CA VAL A 476 23.67 7.28 -6.80
C VAL A 476 23.63 6.84 -5.35
N GLY A 477 24.33 7.56 -4.47
CA GLY A 477 24.37 7.30 -3.05
C GLY A 477 23.60 8.36 -2.25
N LEU A 478 23.06 7.95 -1.12
CA LEU A 478 22.61 8.83 -0.05
C LEU A 478 23.28 8.40 1.24
N HIS A 479 24.11 9.27 1.79
CA HIS A 479 24.74 9.06 3.09
C HIS A 479 23.98 9.85 4.14
N VAL A 480 23.55 9.19 5.21
CA VAL A 480 22.79 9.77 6.32
C VAL A 480 23.67 9.74 7.56
N GLY A 481 23.99 10.91 8.06
CA GLY A 481 24.80 11.07 9.27
C GLY A 481 23.98 10.95 10.55
N PRO A 482 24.64 10.81 11.72
CA PRO A 482 23.97 10.83 13.02
C PRO A 482 23.26 12.16 13.27
N ALA A 483 22.14 12.09 13.98
CA ALA A 483 21.34 13.25 14.31
C ALA A 483 22.11 14.20 15.26
N LEU A 484 22.04 15.50 14.97
CA LEU A 484 22.59 16.58 15.78
C LEU A 484 21.50 17.18 16.66
N SER A 485 21.86 17.64 17.86
CA SER A 485 20.94 18.44 18.67
C SER A 485 20.63 19.76 17.96
N GLY A 486 19.32 20.08 17.81
CA GLY A 486 18.91 21.32 17.13
C GLY A 486 19.49 22.59 17.74
N ALA A 487 19.79 22.59 19.05
CA ALA A 487 20.40 23.71 19.76
C ALA A 487 21.86 23.97 19.39
N GLU A 488 22.56 22.96 18.82
CA GLU A 488 23.99 23.04 18.45
C GLU A 488 24.21 23.29 16.97
N VAL A 489 23.13 23.42 16.19
CA VAL A 489 23.22 23.53 14.74
C VAL A 489 23.53 24.97 14.32
N THR A 490 24.68 25.12 13.66
CA THR A 490 25.02 26.33 12.91
C THR A 490 25.09 26.02 11.43
N PRO A 491 24.86 26.99 10.52
CA PRO A 491 24.98 26.76 9.08
C PRO A 491 26.36 26.20 8.67
N GLU A 492 27.43 26.76 9.25
CA GLU A 492 28.81 26.35 8.98
C GLU A 492 29.12 24.94 9.50
N GLY A 493 28.68 24.64 10.75
CA GLY A 493 28.88 23.33 11.35
C GLY A 493 28.12 22.24 10.60
N LEU A 494 26.87 22.53 10.18
CA LEU A 494 26.07 21.61 9.37
C LEU A 494 26.66 21.40 7.97
N HIS A 495 27.16 22.49 7.33
CA HIS A 495 27.86 22.42 6.05
C HIS A 495 29.08 21.50 6.14
N ALA A 496 29.91 21.63 7.17
CA ALA A 496 31.07 20.76 7.38
C ALA A 496 30.66 19.29 7.51
N ARG A 497 29.59 18.99 8.27
CA ARG A 497 29.08 17.61 8.39
C ARG A 497 28.58 17.02 7.09
N VAL A 498 27.88 17.83 6.27
CA VAL A 498 27.46 17.36 4.93
C VAL A 498 28.64 17.17 3.99
N ALA A 499 29.67 18.04 4.08
CA ALA A 499 30.91 17.90 3.32
C ALA A 499 31.66 16.61 3.69
N ASP A 500 31.75 16.27 4.98
CA ASP A 500 32.34 15.01 5.45
C ASP A 500 31.59 13.80 4.88
N LEU A 501 30.25 13.84 4.84
CA LEU A 501 29.43 12.77 4.25
C LEU A 501 29.61 12.64 2.73
N LEU A 502 29.85 13.76 2.03
CA LEU A 502 30.15 13.74 0.59
C LEU A 502 31.55 13.12 0.29
N ALA A 503 32.51 13.31 1.20
CA ALA A 503 33.85 12.76 1.09
C ALA A 503 33.95 11.29 1.54
N ALA A 504 32.93 10.77 2.23
CA ALA A 504 32.92 9.39 2.72
C ALA A 504 32.79 8.39 1.54
N PRO A 505 33.58 7.29 1.53
CA PRO A 505 33.63 6.32 0.42
C PRO A 505 32.34 5.47 0.29
#